data_4824d9838cddc63821a02da1bff92b83
#
_entry.id   4824d9838cddc63821a02da1bff92b83
#
_cell.length_a   1.000
_cell.length_b   1.000
_cell.length_c   1.000
_cell.angle_alpha   90.00
_cell.angle_beta   90.00
_cell.angle_gamma   90.00
#
_symmetry.space_group_name_H-M   'P 1'
#
loop_
_entity.id
_entity.type
_entity.pdbx_description
1 polymer ?
#
loop_
_entity_poly.entity_id
_entity_poly.type
_entity_poly.pdbx_seq_one_letter_code
_entity_poly.pdbx_strand_id
1 'polypeptide(L)'
;NDPMSNMLVSDTTLELARILEEKFSQSPLLKTLLTGRDKDKGSNEWAISGEFTESGYPIVANDPHLPLDTPPTMHEVNLVYDQSEDSYSVSGIQFPGAAGVIQGCNDSICWGSTVNPMDVNDVFQDKLQTNALGLPTHTVHSGEAEPLNQVFQTWYVNVIGDEVPDNIVRAPVGIDAGGITFISPRRNNGPVLAFFDGAALFSQYTGWGPTFEAKFVNEMNKARDLDEFKAALQYFDMGSQNWIYGDVEGNIGYFTSAENPIRSDMAAGTLDGGVPPSFIRDGSGALNHEWLPVTNPQPNQATPFEIMPFDEMPQVVNPPSGYITNANSDPVGVTLDGNPWNQVRPDGNGIYYLNYYYADYRQGRADRVMKSLTEQDKPVTVQDLMDLQANTQMLDAELTLPTLLQVMSQVPVPPDSMMEQALGVLSTWDYSAPTGLAEGWDAGDDPNMAVEPDETEIRNSAAATVFAAWRSRLVQNTIDATLTAIGLSDYLPN
;
A
#
# COMPACT_ATOMS: atom_id res chain seq x y z
N ASN A 1 -25.74 -11.71 8.51
CA ASN A 1 -25.77 -10.54 9.42
C ASN A 1 -24.41 -9.86 9.28
N ASP A 2 -24.42 -8.62 8.86
CA ASP A 2 -23.21 -7.78 8.83
C ASP A 2 -22.79 -7.51 10.28
N PRO A 3 -21.58 -7.90 10.72
CA PRO A 3 -21.12 -7.67 12.08
C PRO A 3 -21.01 -6.17 12.43
N MET A 4 -20.87 -5.30 11.45
CA MET A 4 -20.82 -3.83 11.64
C MET A 4 -22.20 -3.19 11.84
N SER A 5 -23.30 -3.91 11.67
CA SER A 5 -24.67 -3.34 11.76
C SER A 5 -25.03 -2.78 13.15
N ASN A 6 -24.27 -3.06 14.18
CA ASN A 6 -24.47 -2.62 15.55
C ASN A 6 -23.41 -1.62 16.05
N MET A 7 -22.53 -1.16 15.18
CA MET A 7 -21.48 -0.21 15.55
C MET A 7 -22.11 1.13 15.98
N LEU A 8 -21.76 1.58 17.18
CA LEU A 8 -22.13 2.89 17.70
C LEU A 8 -20.88 3.74 17.89
N VAL A 9 -20.83 4.88 17.23
CA VAL A 9 -19.74 5.86 17.36
C VAL A 9 -20.21 6.99 18.27
N SER A 10 -19.44 7.29 19.33
CA SER A 10 -19.80 8.37 20.26
C SER A 10 -19.42 9.75 19.69
N ASP A 11 -20.10 10.81 20.18
CA ASP A 11 -19.75 12.20 19.82
C ASP A 11 -18.28 12.53 20.17
N THR A 12 -17.78 12.00 21.29
CA THR A 12 -16.37 12.15 21.71
C THR A 12 -15.42 11.50 20.70
N THR A 13 -15.75 10.32 20.18
CA THR A 13 -14.95 9.63 19.17
C THR A 13 -14.89 10.41 17.86
N LEU A 14 -16.03 10.95 17.42
CA LEU A 14 -16.11 11.80 16.21
C LEU A 14 -15.28 13.07 16.37
N GLU A 15 -15.37 13.74 17.53
CA GLU A 15 -14.57 14.96 17.78
C GLU A 15 -13.07 14.67 17.85
N LEU A 16 -12.66 13.55 18.45
CA LEU A 16 -11.28 13.12 18.46
C LEU A 16 -10.75 12.81 17.04
N ALA A 17 -11.56 12.15 16.21
CA ALA A 17 -11.22 11.89 14.81
C ALA A 17 -11.04 13.20 14.02
N ARG A 18 -11.94 14.19 14.22
CA ARG A 18 -11.83 15.51 13.62
C ARG A 18 -10.56 16.26 14.05
N ILE A 19 -10.22 16.21 15.33
CA ILE A 19 -8.96 16.81 15.85
C ILE A 19 -7.74 16.14 15.22
N LEU A 20 -7.76 14.83 15.04
CA LEU A 20 -6.67 14.07 14.41
C LEU A 20 -6.52 14.47 12.94
N GLU A 21 -7.63 14.52 12.20
CA GLU A 21 -7.66 14.96 10.80
C GLU A 21 -7.12 16.40 10.65
N GLU A 22 -7.55 17.31 11.52
CA GLU A 22 -7.04 18.68 11.52
C GLU A 22 -5.53 18.75 11.74
N LYS A 23 -4.98 17.98 12.69
CA LYS A 23 -3.54 17.88 12.93
C LYS A 23 -2.79 17.32 11.71
N PHE A 24 -3.32 16.31 11.07
CA PHE A 24 -2.71 15.72 9.87
C PHE A 24 -2.74 16.71 8.70
N SER A 25 -3.86 17.42 8.51
CA SER A 25 -4.00 18.41 7.43
C SER A 25 -3.06 19.61 7.58
N GLN A 26 -2.67 19.94 8.82
CA GLN A 26 -1.70 21.02 9.11
C GLN A 26 -0.25 20.58 8.93
N SER A 27 0.03 19.29 8.88
CA SER A 27 1.38 18.76 8.63
C SER A 27 1.62 18.55 7.14
N PRO A 28 2.62 19.24 6.52
CA PRO A 28 2.90 19.04 5.10
C PRO A 28 3.18 17.59 4.70
N LEU A 29 3.82 16.81 5.58
CA LEU A 29 4.13 15.40 5.35
C LEU A 29 2.90 14.49 5.49
N LEU A 30 2.01 14.78 6.45
CA LEU A 30 0.84 13.95 6.75
C LEU A 30 -0.38 14.34 5.91
N LYS A 31 -0.42 15.58 5.42
CA LYS A 31 -1.52 16.07 4.58
C LYS A 31 -1.73 15.22 3.34
N THR A 32 -0.67 14.70 2.75
CA THR A 32 -0.72 13.82 1.58
C THR A 32 -1.47 12.52 1.87
N LEU A 33 -1.42 12.01 3.10
CA LEU A 33 -2.16 10.82 3.54
C LEU A 33 -3.69 11.06 3.53
N LEU A 34 -4.12 12.28 3.90
CA LEU A 34 -5.54 12.64 3.95
C LEU A 34 -6.10 13.04 2.58
N THR A 35 -5.30 13.73 1.76
CA THR A 35 -5.80 14.30 0.50
C THR A 35 -5.89 13.31 -0.65
N GLY A 36 -5.47 12.06 -0.43
CA GLY A 36 -5.52 11.02 -1.47
C GLY A 36 -4.73 11.38 -2.73
N ARG A 37 -3.75 12.31 -2.64
CA ARG A 37 -2.84 12.63 -3.75
C ARG A 37 -1.91 11.48 -4.10
N ASP A 38 -1.94 10.42 -3.30
CA ASP A 38 -1.27 9.14 -3.59
C ASP A 38 -2.04 8.27 -4.58
N LYS A 39 -3.08 8.81 -5.23
CA LYS A 39 -3.88 8.09 -6.23
C LYS A 39 -3.06 7.65 -7.45
N ASP A 40 -1.96 8.34 -7.70
CA ASP A 40 -1.05 8.04 -8.81
C ASP A 40 0.12 7.14 -8.38
N LYS A 41 0.16 6.72 -7.11
CA LYS A 41 1.16 5.80 -6.60
C LYS A 41 0.66 4.36 -6.64
N GLY A 42 1.59 3.47 -6.80
CA GLY A 42 1.34 2.05 -6.82
C GLY A 42 2.63 1.32 -7.14
N SER A 43 2.51 0.06 -7.46
CA SER A 43 3.62 -0.71 -8.01
C SER A 43 3.05 -1.90 -8.75
N ASN A 44 3.84 -2.45 -9.67
CA ASN A 44 3.53 -3.72 -10.28
C ASN A 44 4.70 -4.67 -10.09
N GLU A 45 4.41 -5.95 -10.05
CA GLU A 45 5.40 -7.02 -10.11
C GLU A 45 4.82 -8.21 -10.86
N TRP A 46 5.66 -8.90 -11.61
CA TRP A 46 5.32 -10.15 -12.26
C TRP A 46 6.53 -11.02 -12.47
N ALA A 47 6.28 -12.32 -12.54
CA ALA A 47 7.26 -13.33 -12.91
C ALA A 47 6.62 -14.33 -13.87
N ILE A 48 7.43 -14.84 -14.81
CA ILE A 48 7.06 -15.92 -15.71
C ILE A 48 8.08 -17.05 -15.64
N SER A 49 7.58 -18.28 -15.62
CA SER A 49 8.42 -19.48 -15.57
C SER A 49 9.27 -19.64 -16.83
N GLY A 50 10.49 -20.14 -16.65
CA GLY A 50 11.41 -20.47 -17.75
C GLY A 50 10.84 -21.44 -18.79
N GLU A 51 9.78 -22.17 -18.47
CA GLU A 51 9.07 -23.03 -19.42
C GLU A 51 8.51 -22.24 -20.63
N PHE A 52 8.14 -20.98 -20.42
CA PHE A 52 7.55 -20.11 -21.43
C PHE A 52 8.55 -19.16 -22.08
N THR A 53 9.75 -19.02 -21.56
CA THR A 53 10.73 -18.01 -21.97
C THR A 53 11.70 -18.50 -23.05
N GLU A 54 12.22 -17.60 -23.87
CA GLU A 54 13.25 -17.88 -24.87
C GLU A 54 14.56 -18.39 -24.23
N SER A 55 14.91 -17.86 -23.05
CA SER A 55 16.14 -18.22 -22.35
C SER A 55 16.07 -19.57 -21.63
N GLY A 56 14.88 -20.08 -21.35
CA GLY A 56 14.66 -21.23 -20.48
C GLY A 56 14.79 -20.90 -18.98
N TYR A 57 15.04 -19.63 -18.62
CA TYR A 57 15.07 -19.14 -17.24
C TYR A 57 13.88 -18.25 -16.94
N PRO A 58 13.43 -18.15 -15.68
CA PRO A 58 12.39 -17.19 -15.29
C PRO A 58 12.79 -15.76 -15.64
N ILE A 59 11.78 -14.94 -15.95
CA ILE A 59 11.92 -13.50 -16.05
C ILE A 59 11.10 -12.87 -14.94
N VAL A 60 11.74 -11.99 -14.15
CA VAL A 60 11.13 -11.22 -13.08
C VAL A 60 11.12 -9.74 -13.48
N ALA A 61 10.01 -9.07 -13.29
CA ALA A 61 9.91 -7.63 -13.47
C ALA A 61 9.25 -6.98 -12.26
N ASN A 62 9.70 -5.76 -11.95
CA ASN A 62 9.15 -4.96 -10.87
C ASN A 62 9.14 -3.48 -11.29
N ASP A 63 8.02 -2.82 -11.04
CA ASP A 63 7.70 -1.50 -11.55
C ASP A 63 7.07 -0.63 -10.44
N PRO A 64 7.91 -0.06 -9.53
CA PRO A 64 7.43 0.81 -8.46
C PRO A 64 7.05 2.20 -9.01
N HIS A 65 5.79 2.62 -8.80
CA HIS A 65 5.27 3.94 -9.15
C HIS A 65 5.41 4.89 -7.96
N LEU A 66 6.57 5.49 -7.81
CA LEU A 66 6.89 6.44 -6.74
C LEU A 66 6.96 7.88 -7.28
N PRO A 67 6.96 8.91 -6.41
CA PRO A 67 7.09 10.29 -6.86
C PRO A 67 8.36 10.51 -7.67
N LEU A 68 8.23 11.28 -8.75
CA LEU A 68 9.35 11.72 -9.60
C LEU A 68 10.00 12.97 -9.00
N ASP A 69 10.58 12.83 -7.82
CA ASP A 69 11.21 13.90 -7.06
C ASP A 69 12.71 14.05 -7.39
N THR A 70 13.29 15.16 -6.97
CA THR A 70 14.75 15.39 -7.04
C THR A 70 15.25 15.77 -5.64
N PRO A 71 16.08 14.93 -5.00
CA PRO A 71 16.60 13.64 -5.48
C PRO A 71 15.52 12.56 -5.58
N PRO A 72 15.71 11.53 -6.43
CA PRO A 72 14.74 10.45 -6.59
C PRO A 72 14.64 9.61 -5.30
N THR A 73 13.48 8.99 -5.11
CA THR A 73 13.23 8.12 -3.94
C THR A 73 14.17 6.92 -3.91
N MET A 74 14.55 6.40 -5.05
CA MET A 74 15.46 5.26 -5.19
C MET A 74 16.63 5.63 -6.12
N HIS A 75 17.75 4.92 -5.97
CA HIS A 75 18.89 5.01 -6.88
C HIS A 75 19.46 3.62 -7.16
N GLU A 76 20.07 3.45 -8.32
CA GLU A 76 20.73 2.24 -8.72
C GLU A 76 22.05 2.02 -7.96
N VAL A 77 22.33 0.78 -7.60
CA VAL A 77 23.56 0.40 -6.92
C VAL A 77 24.01 -1.00 -7.34
N ASN A 78 25.31 -1.17 -7.42
CA ASN A 78 25.96 -2.49 -7.54
C ASN A 78 26.92 -2.66 -6.36
N LEU A 79 26.71 -3.69 -5.55
CA LEU A 79 27.52 -4.01 -4.38
C LEU A 79 28.23 -5.34 -4.60
N VAL A 80 29.56 -5.32 -4.53
CA VAL A 80 30.40 -6.52 -4.66
C VAL A 80 31.26 -6.65 -3.41
N TYR A 81 31.16 -7.80 -2.75
CA TYR A 81 32.01 -8.20 -1.65
C TYR A 81 32.63 -9.56 -1.93
N ASP A 82 33.94 -9.63 -2.07
CA ASP A 82 34.70 -10.81 -2.53
C ASP A 82 35.78 -11.29 -1.53
N GLN A 83 35.72 -10.84 -0.27
CA GLN A 83 36.83 -11.02 0.70
C GLN A 83 36.70 -12.27 1.58
N SER A 84 35.64 -13.05 1.48
CA SER A 84 35.39 -14.20 2.36
C SER A 84 34.50 -15.28 1.71
N GLU A 85 34.21 -16.35 2.48
CA GLU A 85 33.22 -17.37 2.10
C GLU A 85 31.78 -16.77 2.01
N ASP A 86 31.53 -15.60 2.62
CA ASP A 86 30.27 -14.85 2.54
C ASP A 86 30.24 -13.86 1.35
N SER A 87 31.09 -14.07 0.35
CA SER A 87 31.13 -13.21 -0.84
C SER A 87 29.78 -13.17 -1.55
N TYR A 88 29.38 -11.98 -2.01
CA TYR A 88 28.18 -11.77 -2.81
C TYR A 88 28.36 -10.63 -3.81
N SER A 89 27.60 -10.68 -4.88
CA SER A 89 27.46 -9.62 -5.87
C SER A 89 25.96 -9.37 -6.08
N VAL A 90 25.51 -8.14 -5.87
CA VAL A 90 24.09 -7.77 -5.97
C VAL A 90 23.94 -6.44 -6.68
N SER A 91 22.98 -6.36 -7.59
CA SER A 91 22.66 -5.18 -8.36
C SER A 91 21.16 -4.89 -8.29
N GLY A 92 20.80 -3.62 -8.24
CA GLY A 92 19.41 -3.20 -8.23
C GLY A 92 19.23 -1.79 -7.70
N ILE A 93 18.09 -1.54 -7.08
CA ILE A 93 17.73 -0.24 -6.54
C ILE A 93 17.67 -0.27 -5.01
N GLN A 94 17.98 0.88 -4.43
CA GLN A 94 18.03 1.05 -2.97
C GLN A 94 17.45 2.42 -2.59
N PHE A 95 16.86 2.50 -1.40
CA PHE A 95 16.53 3.78 -0.78
C PHE A 95 17.79 4.43 -0.21
N PRO A 96 17.98 5.75 -0.34
CA PRO A 96 19.08 6.46 0.32
C PRO A 96 19.11 6.17 1.83
N GLY A 97 20.24 5.60 2.29
CA GLY A 97 20.42 5.22 3.69
C GLY A 97 20.00 3.78 4.04
N ALA A 98 19.43 3.02 3.12
CA ALA A 98 19.21 1.58 3.32
C ALA A 98 20.53 0.79 3.32
N ALA A 99 20.52 -0.38 3.93
CA ALA A 99 21.72 -1.19 4.13
C ALA A 99 22.14 -2.05 2.91
N GLY A 100 21.44 -1.95 1.77
CA GLY A 100 21.73 -2.75 0.57
C GLY A 100 20.62 -2.62 -0.47
N VAL A 101 20.62 -3.53 -1.45
CA VAL A 101 19.64 -3.58 -2.54
C VAL A 101 18.29 -4.05 -2.00
N ILE A 102 17.24 -3.26 -2.25
CA ILE A 102 15.86 -3.56 -1.83
C ILE A 102 15.14 -4.38 -2.91
N GLN A 103 15.37 -4.07 -4.19
CA GLN A 103 14.81 -4.78 -5.33
C GLN A 103 15.90 -4.97 -6.36
N GLY A 104 16.14 -6.19 -6.81
CA GLY A 104 17.22 -6.47 -7.74
C GLY A 104 17.52 -7.95 -7.87
N CYS A 105 18.77 -8.23 -8.24
CA CYS A 105 19.26 -9.59 -8.44
C CYS A 105 20.67 -9.75 -7.85
N ASN A 106 20.97 -10.97 -7.39
CA ASN A 106 22.32 -11.47 -7.23
C ASN A 106 22.60 -12.56 -8.27
N ASP A 107 23.67 -13.32 -8.11
CA ASP A 107 24.07 -14.35 -9.07
C ASP A 107 23.09 -15.54 -9.13
N SER A 108 22.20 -15.70 -8.17
CA SER A 108 21.34 -16.87 -8.00
C SER A 108 19.84 -16.55 -8.09
N ILE A 109 19.43 -15.40 -7.57
CA ILE A 109 18.02 -15.03 -7.43
C ILE A 109 17.76 -13.60 -7.89
N CYS A 110 16.54 -13.34 -8.34
CA CYS A 110 15.99 -11.99 -8.54
C CYS A 110 14.74 -11.80 -7.67
N TRP A 111 14.54 -10.59 -7.17
CA TRP A 111 13.37 -10.24 -6.38
C TRP A 111 12.90 -8.81 -6.63
N GLY A 112 11.63 -8.61 -6.42
CA GLY A 112 10.98 -7.31 -6.45
C GLY A 112 9.93 -7.20 -5.37
N SER A 113 9.35 -6.03 -5.18
CA SER A 113 8.27 -5.86 -4.21
C SER A 113 7.25 -4.82 -4.63
N THR A 114 6.02 -5.02 -4.14
CA THR A 114 4.94 -4.03 -4.17
C THR A 114 4.40 -3.84 -2.76
N VAL A 115 3.88 -2.65 -2.46
CA VAL A 115 3.22 -2.43 -1.17
C VAL A 115 1.99 -3.33 -1.06
N ASN A 116 1.94 -4.09 0.03
CA ASN A 116 0.73 -4.76 0.49
C ASN A 116 0.12 -3.92 1.62
N PRO A 117 -1.09 -3.40 1.50
CA PRO A 117 -1.69 -2.56 2.53
C PRO A 117 -2.24 -3.37 3.70
N MET A 118 -1.45 -4.27 4.31
CA MET A 118 -1.90 -4.99 5.51
C MET A 118 -2.15 -4.05 6.68
N ASP A 119 -3.10 -4.40 7.51
CA ASP A 119 -3.49 -3.64 8.68
C ASP A 119 -2.62 -4.00 9.89
N VAL A 120 -1.48 -3.32 9.98
CA VAL A 120 -0.45 -3.47 11.02
C VAL A 120 -0.45 -2.32 12.03
N ASN A 121 -1.50 -1.48 11.98
CA ASN A 121 -1.66 -0.31 12.84
C ASN A 121 -3.12 -0.15 13.26
N ASP A 122 -3.39 -0.16 14.56
CA ASP A 122 -4.71 0.14 15.11
C ASP A 122 -4.72 1.48 15.84
N VAL A 123 -5.83 2.20 15.77
CA VAL A 123 -6.07 3.40 16.58
C VAL A 123 -7.05 3.06 17.71
N PHE A 124 -6.63 3.33 18.95
CA PHE A 124 -7.42 3.07 20.13
C PHE A 124 -7.87 4.35 20.81
N GLN A 125 -9.09 4.33 21.37
CA GLN A 125 -9.58 5.38 22.24
C GLN A 125 -9.52 4.92 23.69
N ASP A 126 -8.76 5.66 24.52
CA ASP A 126 -8.68 5.44 25.96
C ASP A 126 -9.32 6.60 26.75
N LYS A 127 -9.68 6.30 28.00
CA LYS A 127 -9.91 7.34 29.00
C LYS A 127 -8.58 7.96 29.41
N LEU A 128 -8.57 9.28 29.56
CA LEU A 128 -7.38 10.04 29.89
C LEU A 128 -7.53 10.76 31.22
N GLN A 129 -6.51 10.69 32.06
CA GLN A 129 -6.37 11.55 33.24
C GLN A 129 -5.36 12.64 32.96
N THR A 130 -5.66 13.86 33.42
CA THR A 130 -4.81 15.02 33.27
C THR A 130 -4.42 15.61 34.62
N ASN A 131 -3.32 16.36 34.67
CA ASN A 131 -2.94 17.15 35.82
C ASN A 131 -3.75 18.48 35.89
N ALA A 132 -3.47 19.29 36.91
CA ALA A 132 -4.14 20.59 37.11
C ALA A 132 -3.91 21.60 35.97
N LEU A 133 -2.93 21.36 35.09
CA LEU A 133 -2.64 22.18 33.89
C LEU A 133 -3.30 21.60 32.64
N GLY A 134 -4.08 20.53 32.74
CA GLY A 134 -4.71 19.84 31.61
C GLY A 134 -3.77 18.95 30.81
N LEU A 135 -2.53 18.70 31.26
CA LEU A 135 -1.60 17.84 30.56
C LEU A 135 -1.88 16.35 30.89
N PRO A 136 -1.85 15.46 29.87
CA PRO A 136 -2.03 14.02 30.04
C PRO A 136 -1.04 13.41 31.03
N THR A 137 -1.51 12.53 31.90
CA THR A 137 -0.67 11.87 32.91
C THR A 137 -0.85 10.35 32.91
N HIS A 138 -2.07 9.86 32.74
CA HIS A 138 -2.41 8.43 32.75
C HIS A 138 -3.47 8.10 31.72
N THR A 139 -3.43 6.89 31.18
CA THR A 139 -4.58 6.23 30.55
C THR A 139 -5.27 5.32 31.57
N VAL A 140 -6.52 4.94 31.30
CA VAL A 140 -7.29 4.03 32.17
C VAL A 140 -7.72 2.81 31.37
N HIS A 141 -7.26 1.64 31.79
CA HIS A 141 -7.63 0.36 31.20
C HIS A 141 -8.18 -0.59 32.25
N SER A 142 -9.34 -1.20 32.00
CA SER A 142 -10.01 -2.12 32.93
C SER A 142 -10.16 -1.54 34.33
N GLY A 143 -10.31 -0.23 34.44
CA GLY A 143 -10.44 0.50 35.69
C GLY A 143 -9.12 0.89 36.40
N GLU A 144 -7.99 0.41 35.91
CA GLU A 144 -6.66 0.73 36.45
C GLU A 144 -6.03 1.92 35.68
N ALA A 145 -5.43 2.84 36.45
CA ALA A 145 -4.73 3.98 35.86
C ALA A 145 -3.25 3.63 35.59
N GLU A 146 -2.81 3.83 34.33
CA GLU A 146 -1.45 3.54 33.91
C GLU A 146 -0.74 4.81 33.48
N PRO A 147 0.47 5.08 34.02
CA PRO A 147 1.18 6.31 33.74
C PRO A 147 1.63 6.39 32.29
N LEU A 148 1.51 7.58 31.69
CA LEU A 148 2.09 7.89 30.39
C LEU A 148 3.57 8.23 30.53
N ASN A 149 4.40 7.73 29.63
CA ASN A 149 5.76 8.20 29.45
C ASN A 149 5.75 9.54 28.74
N GLN A 150 6.49 10.51 29.28
CA GLN A 150 6.66 11.83 28.66
C GLN A 150 8.02 11.90 27.97
N VAL A 151 8.00 12.05 26.65
CA VAL A 151 9.21 12.18 25.85
C VAL A 151 9.36 13.64 25.45
N PHE A 152 10.35 14.30 26.01
CA PHE A 152 10.69 15.68 25.66
C PHE A 152 11.57 15.70 24.43
N GLN A 153 11.16 16.48 23.43
CA GLN A 153 11.85 16.58 22.15
C GLN A 153 12.31 18.00 21.92
N THR A 154 13.56 18.16 21.49
CA THR A 154 14.11 19.46 21.08
C THR A 154 14.46 19.39 19.60
N TRP A 155 13.94 20.33 18.84
CA TRP A 155 14.19 20.43 17.41
C TRP A 155 15.26 21.47 17.10
N TYR A 156 16.10 21.15 16.15
CA TYR A 156 17.09 22.07 15.58
C TYR A 156 16.82 22.24 14.10
N VAL A 157 16.94 23.44 13.61
CA VAL A 157 16.77 23.78 12.20
C VAL A 157 17.97 24.56 11.70
N ASN A 158 18.30 24.37 10.43
CA ASN A 158 19.25 25.25 9.77
C ASN A 158 18.55 26.57 9.40
N VAL A 159 19.20 27.70 9.60
CA VAL A 159 18.67 29.00 9.19
C VAL A 159 19.04 29.22 7.73
N ILE A 160 18.04 29.14 6.85
CA ILE A 160 18.23 29.29 5.42
C ILE A 160 18.09 30.76 5.02
N GLY A 161 19.04 31.25 4.23
CA GLY A 161 19.00 32.62 3.67
C GLY A 161 19.68 33.70 4.49
N ASP A 162 20.40 33.36 5.54
CA ASP A 162 21.21 34.30 6.34
C ASP A 162 22.68 34.39 5.89
N GLU A 163 23.03 33.73 4.79
CA GLU A 163 24.40 33.67 4.21
C GLU A 163 25.45 33.00 5.13
N VAL A 164 25.03 32.38 6.24
CA VAL A 164 25.92 31.65 7.14
C VAL A 164 25.73 30.14 6.89
N PRO A 165 26.74 29.41 6.39
CA PRO A 165 26.65 27.97 6.19
C PRO A 165 26.41 27.21 7.50
N ASP A 166 25.52 26.21 7.46
CA ASP A 166 25.28 25.28 8.56
C ASP A 166 24.93 25.91 9.91
N ASN A 167 24.24 27.06 9.88
CA ASN A 167 23.80 27.77 11.08
C ASN A 167 22.60 27.06 11.70
N ILE A 168 22.88 26.08 12.56
CA ILE A 168 21.86 25.27 13.24
C ILE A 168 21.44 25.96 14.52
N VAL A 169 20.19 26.35 14.62
CA VAL A 169 19.59 26.95 15.79
C VAL A 169 18.45 26.10 16.34
N ARG A 170 18.14 26.31 17.61
CA ARG A 170 16.96 25.70 18.22
C ARG A 170 15.69 26.19 17.51
N ALA A 171 14.84 25.28 17.04
CA ALA A 171 13.63 25.65 16.32
C ALA A 171 12.71 26.50 17.19
N PRO A 172 12.23 27.66 16.72
CA PRO A 172 11.36 28.55 17.49
C PRO A 172 9.88 28.06 17.44
N VAL A 173 9.66 26.75 17.41
CA VAL A 173 8.33 26.14 17.24
C VAL A 173 7.93 25.43 18.52
N GLY A 174 6.71 25.68 18.98
CA GLY A 174 6.15 25.08 20.17
C GLY A 174 6.70 25.66 21.48
N ILE A 175 6.56 24.92 22.56
CA ILE A 175 7.07 25.31 23.87
C ILE A 175 8.60 25.18 23.85
N ASP A 176 9.30 26.30 23.81
CA ASP A 176 10.77 26.36 23.82
C ASP A 176 11.47 25.56 22.72
N ALA A 177 10.99 25.61 21.45
CA ALA A 177 11.64 24.93 20.36
C ALA A 177 11.71 23.39 20.53
N GLY A 178 10.69 22.83 21.09
CA GLY A 178 10.57 21.40 21.29
C GLY A 178 9.11 21.03 21.48
N GLY A 179 8.87 19.76 21.73
CA GLY A 179 7.55 19.22 22.01
C GLY A 179 7.59 18.23 23.16
N ILE A 180 6.43 17.86 23.61
CA ILE A 180 6.23 16.75 24.56
C ILE A 180 5.36 15.73 23.87
N THR A 181 5.88 14.53 23.69
CA THR A 181 5.11 13.37 23.23
C THR A 181 4.73 12.52 24.44
N PHE A 182 3.45 12.21 24.56
CA PHE A 182 2.93 11.30 25.59
C PHE A 182 2.80 9.91 24.97
N ILE A 183 3.48 8.92 25.54
CA ILE A 183 3.46 7.54 25.04
C ILE A 183 2.80 6.65 26.08
N SER A 184 1.82 5.85 25.68
CA SER A 184 1.26 4.78 26.52
C SER A 184 2.17 3.56 26.47
N PRO A 185 2.84 3.19 27.57
CA PRO A 185 3.71 2.02 27.58
C PRO A 185 2.95 0.71 27.75
N ARG A 186 1.70 0.77 28.18
CA ARG A 186 0.85 -0.39 28.48
C ARG A 186 0.78 -1.40 27.35
N ARG A 187 0.66 -0.90 26.11
CA ARG A 187 0.59 -1.72 24.89
C ARG A 187 1.89 -1.73 24.11
N ASN A 188 2.96 -1.26 24.72
CA ASN A 188 4.25 -1.08 24.07
C ASN A 188 4.17 -0.18 22.82
N ASN A 189 3.28 0.87 22.87
CA ASN A 189 2.82 1.31 21.61
C ASN A 189 2.64 2.75 21.43
N GLY A 190 3.07 3.50 21.13
CA GLY A 190 2.85 4.64 20.38
C GLY A 190 2.31 5.83 21.10
N PRO A 191 2.39 6.95 20.43
CA PRO A 191 2.06 8.25 20.96
C PRO A 191 0.55 8.42 21.12
N VAL A 192 0.19 9.29 22.06
CA VAL A 192 -1.13 9.90 22.10
C VAL A 192 -1.24 10.87 20.91
N LEU A 193 -2.11 10.56 19.97
CA LEU A 193 -2.30 11.33 18.73
C LEU A 193 -3.18 12.56 18.94
N ALA A 194 -4.26 12.40 19.70
CA ALA A 194 -5.21 13.45 20.02
C ALA A 194 -5.81 13.22 21.41
N PHE A 195 -6.28 14.27 22.06
CA PHE A 195 -7.05 14.15 23.31
C PHE A 195 -8.09 15.27 23.39
N PHE A 196 -9.25 14.91 23.97
CA PHE A 196 -10.39 15.78 24.13
C PHE A 196 -11.31 15.24 25.22
N ASP A 197 -11.82 16.08 26.10
CA ASP A 197 -12.84 15.80 27.12
C ASP A 197 -12.58 14.49 27.93
N GLY A 198 -11.37 14.31 28.42
CA GLY A 198 -11.00 13.14 29.21
C GLY A 198 -10.87 11.83 28.44
N ALA A 199 -10.75 11.92 27.11
CA ALA A 199 -10.42 10.79 26.23
C ALA A 199 -9.22 11.12 25.35
N ALA A 200 -8.52 10.09 24.87
CA ALA A 200 -7.40 10.21 23.95
C ALA A 200 -7.41 9.15 22.88
N LEU A 201 -6.88 9.49 21.70
CA LEU A 201 -6.50 8.53 20.67
C LEU A 201 -5.01 8.25 20.73
N PHE A 202 -4.63 7.01 20.55
CA PHE A 202 -3.25 6.63 20.36
C PHE A 202 -3.14 5.52 19.31
N SER A 203 -1.99 5.49 18.63
CA SER A 203 -1.69 4.50 17.61
C SER A 203 -0.94 3.33 18.22
N GLN A 204 -1.33 2.12 17.85
CA GLN A 204 -0.56 0.90 18.07
C GLN A 204 -0.04 0.43 16.71
N TYR A 205 1.28 0.31 16.56
CA TYR A 205 1.92 -0.03 15.32
C TYR A 205 3.10 -0.97 15.55
N THR A 206 3.25 -2.00 14.72
CA THR A 206 4.31 -2.99 14.85
C THR A 206 5.72 -2.39 14.75
N GLY A 207 5.88 -1.30 14.03
CA GLY A 207 7.14 -0.58 13.86
C GLY A 207 7.49 0.44 14.96
N TRP A 208 6.78 0.50 16.10
CA TRP A 208 7.14 1.41 17.19
C TRP A 208 8.35 0.94 18.04
N GLY A 209 8.64 -0.34 18.00
CA GLY A 209 9.80 -0.96 18.65
C GLY A 209 11.02 -1.07 17.74
N PRO A 210 12.13 -1.61 18.24
CA PRO A 210 13.26 -2.05 17.40
C PRO A 210 12.82 -3.16 16.45
N THR A 211 13.26 -3.09 15.20
CA THR A 211 12.91 -4.00 14.11
C THR A 211 14.15 -4.50 13.40
N PHE A 212 14.03 -5.53 12.53
CA PHE A 212 15.13 -6.23 11.91
C PHE A 212 15.33 -5.91 10.41
N GLU A 213 14.76 -4.83 9.86
CA GLU A 213 14.86 -4.51 8.43
C GLU A 213 16.30 -4.44 7.91
N ALA A 214 17.25 -3.96 8.71
CA ALA A 214 18.65 -3.96 8.28
C ALA A 214 19.20 -5.38 8.11
N LYS A 215 18.77 -6.33 8.94
CA LYS A 215 19.10 -7.73 8.83
C LYS A 215 18.37 -8.38 7.64
N PHE A 216 17.07 -8.09 7.49
CA PHE A 216 16.29 -8.52 6.36
C PHE A 216 17.01 -8.22 5.03
N VAL A 217 17.41 -6.95 4.81
CA VAL A 217 18.10 -6.54 3.58
C VAL A 217 19.42 -7.31 3.40
N ASN A 218 20.21 -7.47 4.48
CA ASN A 218 21.47 -8.20 4.42
C ASN A 218 21.29 -9.67 4.07
N GLU A 219 20.34 -10.37 4.69
CA GLU A 219 20.07 -11.78 4.42
C GLU A 219 19.48 -11.97 3.01
N MET A 220 18.59 -11.09 2.57
CA MET A 220 18.00 -11.13 1.24
C MET A 220 19.07 -10.94 0.15
N ASN A 221 19.97 -9.97 0.30
CA ASN A 221 21.05 -9.73 -0.68
C ASN A 221 22.01 -10.91 -0.82
N LYS A 222 22.10 -11.79 0.20
CA LYS A 222 22.96 -12.98 0.23
C LYS A 222 22.23 -14.27 -0.10
N ALA A 223 20.90 -14.27 -0.12
CA ALA A 223 20.10 -15.47 -0.38
C ALA A 223 20.45 -16.07 -1.76
N ARG A 224 20.60 -17.40 -1.83
CA ARG A 224 21.02 -18.13 -3.02
C ARG A 224 19.94 -19.02 -3.58
N ASP A 225 18.90 -19.26 -2.80
CA ASP A 225 17.80 -20.13 -3.15
C ASP A 225 16.50 -19.68 -2.47
N LEU A 226 15.42 -20.42 -2.77
CA LEU A 226 14.07 -20.14 -2.27
C LEU A 226 13.98 -20.24 -0.74
N ASP A 227 14.69 -21.18 -0.11
CA ASP A 227 14.60 -21.38 1.34
C ASP A 227 15.34 -20.26 2.09
N GLU A 228 16.52 -19.83 1.62
CA GLU A 228 17.26 -18.70 2.16
C GLU A 228 16.45 -17.38 1.96
N PHE A 229 15.80 -17.20 0.80
CA PHE A 229 14.91 -16.04 0.56
C PHE A 229 13.73 -16.02 1.53
N LYS A 230 13.02 -17.13 1.71
CA LYS A 230 11.91 -17.24 2.68
C LYS A 230 12.37 -16.99 4.12
N ALA A 231 13.57 -17.44 4.48
CA ALA A 231 14.15 -17.18 5.80
C ALA A 231 14.47 -15.68 5.98
N ALA A 232 14.95 -15.00 4.95
CA ALA A 232 15.19 -13.55 4.97
C ALA A 232 13.90 -12.76 5.17
N LEU A 233 12.81 -13.14 4.48
CA LEU A 233 11.50 -12.47 4.62
C LEU A 233 10.96 -12.43 6.05
N GLN A 234 11.36 -13.38 6.91
CA GLN A 234 10.92 -13.44 8.29
C GLN A 234 11.62 -12.42 9.21
N TYR A 235 12.52 -11.58 8.67
CA TYR A 235 13.08 -10.41 9.34
C TYR A 235 12.44 -9.09 8.89
N PHE A 236 11.42 -9.15 8.03
CA PHE A 236 10.69 -7.95 7.61
C PHE A 236 9.53 -7.70 8.56
N ASP A 237 9.68 -6.75 9.48
CA ASP A 237 8.82 -6.57 10.64
C ASP A 237 7.82 -5.42 10.46
N MET A 238 8.32 -4.24 10.05
CA MET A 238 7.48 -3.04 9.95
C MET A 238 6.88 -2.87 8.55
N GLY A 239 5.66 -2.35 8.51
CA GLY A 239 4.94 -2.20 7.25
C GLY A 239 4.49 -3.55 6.70
N SER A 240 4.30 -3.63 5.39
CA SER A 240 3.96 -4.88 4.70
C SER A 240 4.25 -4.80 3.23
N GLN A 241 4.70 -5.89 2.66
CA GLN A 241 5.06 -5.98 1.24
C GLN A 241 4.57 -7.28 0.62
N ASN A 242 4.27 -7.21 -0.67
CA ASN A 242 4.28 -8.35 -1.57
C ASN A 242 5.68 -8.51 -2.13
N TRP A 243 6.13 -9.72 -2.34
CA TRP A 243 7.44 -10.06 -2.86
C TRP A 243 7.33 -11.02 -4.01
N ILE A 244 7.92 -10.65 -5.15
CA ILE A 244 8.10 -11.53 -6.30
C ILE A 244 9.51 -12.12 -6.29
N TYR A 245 9.64 -13.36 -6.71
CA TYR A 245 10.87 -14.13 -6.69
C TYR A 245 11.05 -14.90 -7.99
N GLY A 246 12.29 -15.05 -8.41
CA GLY A 246 12.72 -16.01 -9.43
C GLY A 246 14.17 -16.43 -9.23
N ASP A 247 14.54 -17.67 -9.58
CA ASP A 247 15.89 -18.18 -9.40
C ASP A 247 16.45 -18.89 -10.65
N VAL A 248 17.74 -19.18 -10.60
CA VAL A 248 18.46 -19.88 -11.68
C VAL A 248 18.06 -21.35 -11.80
N GLU A 249 17.38 -21.93 -10.82
CA GLU A 249 16.87 -23.31 -10.84
C GLU A 249 15.49 -23.40 -11.55
N GLY A 250 14.88 -22.26 -11.86
CA GLY A 250 13.63 -22.18 -12.61
C GLY A 250 12.40 -21.93 -11.76
N ASN A 251 12.57 -21.71 -10.45
CA ASN A 251 11.43 -21.40 -9.60
C ASN A 251 10.99 -19.94 -9.76
N ILE A 252 9.67 -19.74 -9.66
CA ILE A 252 9.04 -18.43 -9.44
C ILE A 252 8.21 -18.49 -8.17
N GLY A 253 8.13 -17.37 -7.44
CA GLY A 253 7.42 -17.33 -6.17
C GLY A 253 6.79 -15.98 -5.89
N TYR A 254 5.70 -16.00 -5.12
CA TYR A 254 5.07 -14.83 -4.52
C TYR A 254 4.91 -15.05 -3.02
N PHE A 255 5.20 -14.04 -2.25
CA PHE A 255 5.11 -14.06 -0.79
C PHE A 255 4.59 -12.72 -0.29
N THR A 256 3.93 -12.76 0.87
CA THR A 256 3.68 -11.54 1.64
C THR A 256 4.47 -11.60 2.93
N SER A 257 4.96 -10.46 3.40
CA SER A 257 5.72 -10.39 4.64
C SER A 257 5.34 -9.14 5.43
N ALA A 258 5.09 -9.35 6.72
CA ALA A 258 4.86 -8.35 7.77
C ALA A 258 4.69 -9.07 9.11
N GLU A 259 4.88 -8.36 10.20
CA GLU A 259 4.34 -8.77 11.50
C GLU A 259 2.87 -8.34 11.61
N ASN A 260 1.94 -9.18 11.10
CA ASN A 260 0.50 -8.90 11.15
C ASN A 260 -0.08 -9.31 12.51
N PRO A 261 -0.54 -8.37 13.36
CA PRO A 261 -0.94 -8.66 14.73
C PRO A 261 -2.28 -9.41 14.79
N ILE A 262 -2.37 -10.36 15.72
CA ILE A 262 -3.61 -11.08 16.02
C ILE A 262 -4.37 -10.33 17.11
N ARG A 263 -5.58 -9.91 16.79
CA ARG A 263 -6.49 -9.18 17.68
C ARG A 263 -7.38 -10.14 18.45
N SER A 264 -7.62 -9.86 19.73
CA SER A 264 -8.26 -10.79 20.68
C SER A 264 -9.68 -11.20 20.26
N ASP A 265 -10.52 -10.25 19.85
CA ASP A 265 -11.87 -10.53 19.38
C ASP A 265 -11.87 -11.33 18.07
N MET A 266 -10.97 -11.00 17.16
CA MET A 266 -10.84 -11.70 15.88
C MET A 266 -10.30 -13.12 16.05
N ALA A 267 -9.38 -13.33 16.99
CA ALA A 267 -8.96 -14.67 17.37
C ALA A 267 -10.11 -15.51 17.96
N ALA A 268 -11.07 -14.87 18.62
CA ALA A 268 -12.29 -15.51 19.08
C ALA A 268 -13.38 -15.67 17.99
N GLY A 269 -13.11 -15.24 16.75
CA GLY A 269 -14.05 -15.32 15.64
C GLY A 269 -15.15 -14.26 15.67
N THR A 270 -14.92 -13.13 16.32
CA THR A 270 -15.90 -12.04 16.46
C THR A 270 -15.31 -10.68 16.11
N LEU A 271 -16.19 -9.71 15.88
CA LEU A 271 -15.89 -8.29 15.93
C LEU A 271 -16.66 -7.70 17.10
N ASP A 272 -15.98 -7.44 18.20
CA ASP A 272 -16.62 -6.94 19.41
C ASP A 272 -17.20 -5.54 19.19
N GLY A 273 -18.45 -5.34 19.57
CA GLY A 273 -19.20 -4.11 19.30
C GLY A 273 -19.40 -3.81 17.81
N GLY A 274 -19.05 -4.72 16.91
CA GLY A 274 -19.09 -4.51 15.46
C GLY A 274 -18.01 -3.55 14.94
N VAL A 275 -16.93 -3.29 15.71
CA VAL A 275 -15.89 -2.31 15.37
C VAL A 275 -14.69 -2.99 14.73
N PRO A 276 -14.45 -2.80 13.42
CA PRO A 276 -13.29 -3.40 12.75
C PRO A 276 -11.97 -2.69 13.08
N PRO A 277 -10.81 -3.31 12.82
CA PRO A 277 -9.50 -2.72 13.06
C PRO A 277 -9.24 -1.40 12.33
N SER A 278 -9.82 -1.23 11.14
CA SER A 278 -9.71 0.01 10.37
C SER A 278 -10.46 1.22 10.97
N PHE A 279 -11.16 1.03 12.10
CA PHE A 279 -11.85 2.08 12.84
C PHE A 279 -11.16 2.35 14.18
N ILE A 280 -11.63 3.41 14.88
CA ILE A 280 -11.17 3.69 16.25
C ILE A 280 -11.75 2.63 17.17
N ARG A 281 -10.89 1.84 17.79
CA ARG A 281 -11.21 0.72 18.66
C ARG A 281 -11.22 1.11 20.15
N ASP A 282 -11.90 0.32 20.97
CA ASP A 282 -11.92 0.53 22.43
C ASP A 282 -10.56 0.20 23.05
N GLY A 283 -9.96 1.16 23.71
CA GLY A 283 -8.75 1.01 24.49
C GLY A 283 -8.98 0.91 25.98
N SER A 284 -10.22 1.08 26.44
CA SER A 284 -10.54 1.04 27.86
C SER A 284 -10.59 -0.39 28.46
N GLY A 285 -10.60 -1.42 27.63
CA GLY A 285 -10.78 -2.82 28.02
C GLY A 285 -12.23 -3.22 28.26
N ALA A 286 -13.20 -2.41 27.82
CA ALA A 286 -14.61 -2.79 27.87
C ALA A 286 -14.97 -3.78 26.74
N LEU A 287 -14.23 -3.74 25.62
CA LEU A 287 -14.31 -4.66 24.50
C LEU A 287 -12.95 -5.37 24.31
N ASN A 288 -12.96 -6.54 23.69
CA ASN A 288 -11.74 -7.36 23.52
C ASN A 288 -10.93 -6.94 22.27
N HIS A 289 -10.65 -5.68 22.12
CA HIS A 289 -9.99 -5.12 20.94
C HIS A 289 -8.46 -5.21 20.96
N GLU A 290 -7.88 -5.59 22.08
CA GLU A 290 -6.43 -5.66 22.29
C GLU A 290 -5.74 -6.62 21.30
N TRP A 291 -4.51 -6.31 20.95
CA TRP A 291 -3.62 -7.29 20.34
C TRP A 291 -3.24 -8.34 21.39
N LEU A 292 -3.22 -9.60 20.99
CA LEU A 292 -2.84 -10.66 21.91
C LEU A 292 -1.37 -10.55 22.30
N PRO A 293 -1.03 -10.69 23.59
CA PRO A 293 0.36 -10.79 24.00
C PRO A 293 0.97 -12.06 23.43
N VAL A 294 2.25 -12.02 23.05
CA VAL A 294 2.94 -13.17 22.47
C VAL A 294 2.98 -14.33 23.46
N THR A 295 2.51 -15.48 23.02
CA THR A 295 2.60 -16.77 23.74
C THR A 295 3.35 -17.81 22.91
N ASN A 296 3.37 -17.66 21.60
CA ASN A 296 4.05 -18.52 20.64
C ASN A 296 4.85 -17.66 19.66
N PRO A 297 6.05 -17.17 20.05
CA PRO A 297 6.83 -16.28 19.21
C PRO A 297 7.23 -16.96 17.91
N GLN A 298 7.02 -16.27 16.80
CA GLN A 298 7.46 -16.72 15.50
C GLN A 298 8.98 -16.54 15.33
N PRO A 299 9.64 -17.32 14.47
CA PRO A 299 11.05 -17.11 14.17
C PRO A 299 11.33 -15.65 13.77
N ASN A 300 12.35 -15.05 14.37
CA ASN A 300 12.81 -13.69 14.09
C ASN A 300 11.81 -12.57 14.36
N GLN A 301 10.75 -12.82 15.11
CA GLN A 301 9.74 -11.83 15.47
C GLN A 301 10.31 -10.70 16.34
N ALA A 302 9.99 -9.45 15.98
CA ALA A 302 10.39 -8.24 16.71
C ALA A 302 9.30 -7.74 17.68
N THR A 303 8.03 -7.75 17.28
CA THR A 303 6.93 -7.26 18.13
C THR A 303 6.64 -8.17 19.33
N PRO A 304 6.26 -7.62 20.51
CA PRO A 304 5.90 -8.40 21.68
C PRO A 304 4.45 -8.93 21.66
N PHE A 305 3.81 -8.94 20.51
CA PHE A 305 2.44 -9.40 20.32
C PHE A 305 2.38 -10.69 19.51
N GLU A 306 1.29 -11.44 19.66
CA GLU A 306 1.01 -12.57 18.80
C GLU A 306 0.81 -12.09 17.37
N ILE A 307 1.51 -12.69 16.42
CA ILE A 307 1.39 -12.37 15.00
C ILE A 307 0.94 -13.57 14.21
N MET A 308 0.40 -13.32 13.02
CA MET A 308 0.09 -14.36 12.06
C MET A 308 1.36 -15.08 11.63
N PRO A 309 1.43 -16.43 11.74
CA PRO A 309 2.60 -17.18 11.28
C PRO A 309 2.91 -16.93 9.81
N PHE A 310 4.20 -16.88 9.45
CA PHE A 310 4.63 -16.66 8.07
C PHE A 310 4.02 -17.67 7.09
N ASP A 311 3.87 -18.94 7.51
CA ASP A 311 3.29 -20.00 6.67
C ASP A 311 1.76 -19.86 6.46
N GLU A 312 1.09 -19.03 7.27
CA GLU A 312 -0.32 -18.69 7.07
C GLU A 312 -0.50 -17.46 6.16
N MET A 313 0.58 -16.72 5.89
CA MET A 313 0.53 -15.56 5.01
C MET A 313 0.37 -15.98 3.54
N PRO A 314 -0.29 -15.17 2.69
CA PRO A 314 -0.44 -15.49 1.28
C PRO A 314 0.90 -15.74 0.60
N GLN A 315 1.03 -16.91 -0.01
CA GLN A 315 2.22 -17.29 -0.74
C GLN A 315 1.90 -18.36 -1.80
N VAL A 316 2.64 -18.35 -2.89
CA VAL A 316 2.59 -19.37 -3.93
C VAL A 316 3.96 -19.56 -4.56
N VAL A 317 4.32 -20.82 -4.85
CA VAL A 317 5.54 -21.18 -5.57
C VAL A 317 5.14 -22.05 -6.76
N ASN A 318 5.70 -21.75 -7.92
CA ASN A 318 5.51 -22.49 -9.16
C ASN A 318 4.01 -22.79 -9.49
N PRO A 319 3.16 -21.74 -9.59
CA PRO A 319 1.76 -21.96 -9.85
C PRO A 319 1.55 -22.67 -11.22
N PRO A 320 0.49 -23.48 -11.37
CA PRO A 320 0.20 -24.16 -12.64
C PRO A 320 -0.04 -23.22 -13.83
N SER A 321 -0.33 -21.95 -13.59
CA SER A 321 -0.44 -20.91 -14.61
C SER A 321 0.88 -20.62 -15.31
N GLY A 322 2.01 -20.91 -14.64
CA GLY A 322 3.36 -20.59 -15.11
C GLY A 322 3.74 -19.12 -14.99
N TYR A 323 2.89 -18.29 -14.38
CA TYR A 323 3.18 -16.88 -14.12
C TYR A 323 2.55 -16.39 -12.81
N ILE A 324 3.03 -15.29 -12.33
CA ILE A 324 2.55 -14.56 -11.14
C ILE A 324 2.45 -13.08 -11.51
N THR A 325 1.41 -12.40 -11.04
CA THR A 325 1.25 -10.94 -11.16
C THR A 325 0.73 -10.36 -9.85
N ASN A 326 1.20 -9.18 -9.49
CA ASN A 326 0.62 -8.37 -8.42
C ASN A 326 0.74 -6.88 -8.76
N ALA A 327 -0.31 -6.10 -8.50
CA ALA A 327 -0.38 -4.67 -8.69
C ALA A 327 -0.93 -3.97 -7.43
N ASN A 328 -0.36 -4.27 -6.26
CA ASN A 328 -0.87 -3.91 -4.93
C ASN A 328 -2.28 -4.48 -4.68
N SER A 329 -2.58 -5.60 -5.29
CA SER A 329 -3.91 -6.19 -5.30
C SER A 329 -4.16 -7.09 -4.11
N ASP A 330 -5.42 -7.47 -3.94
CA ASP A 330 -5.92 -8.37 -2.90
C ASP A 330 -5.37 -9.79 -3.05
N PRO A 331 -4.54 -10.27 -2.10
CA PRO A 331 -3.97 -11.61 -2.17
C PRO A 331 -4.83 -12.70 -1.55
N VAL A 332 -5.98 -12.35 -0.97
CA VAL A 332 -6.81 -13.28 -0.17
C VAL A 332 -8.27 -13.36 -0.64
N GLY A 333 -8.66 -12.60 -1.66
CA GLY A 333 -9.99 -12.68 -2.27
C GLY A 333 -11.09 -11.89 -1.56
N VAL A 334 -10.76 -10.94 -0.69
CA VAL A 334 -11.73 -10.03 -0.05
C VAL A 334 -12.58 -9.28 -1.08
N THR A 335 -11.99 -8.91 -2.20
CA THR A 335 -12.67 -8.16 -3.26
C THR A 335 -13.72 -8.97 -4.02
N LEU A 336 -13.75 -10.30 -3.89
CA LEU A 336 -14.73 -11.16 -4.54
C LEU A 336 -16.15 -10.97 -3.98
N ASP A 337 -16.27 -10.65 -2.70
CA ASP A 337 -17.57 -10.45 -2.04
C ASP A 337 -17.62 -9.17 -1.18
N GLY A 338 -16.49 -8.46 -1.04
CA GLY A 338 -16.37 -7.25 -0.24
C GLY A 338 -16.45 -7.48 1.27
N ASN A 339 -16.20 -8.70 1.74
CA ASN A 339 -16.32 -9.06 3.15
C ASN A 339 -15.01 -9.63 3.73
N PRO A 340 -14.18 -8.84 4.41
CA PRO A 340 -12.93 -9.29 5.01
C PRO A 340 -13.11 -10.11 6.32
N TRP A 341 -14.35 -10.32 6.77
CA TRP A 341 -14.67 -10.96 8.06
C TRP A 341 -15.13 -12.41 7.95
N ASN A 342 -15.31 -12.94 6.76
CA ASN A 342 -15.88 -14.26 6.53
C ASN A 342 -14.85 -15.37 6.30
N GLN A 343 -13.59 -15.02 6.23
CA GLN A 343 -12.50 -15.98 6.11
C GLN A 343 -12.03 -16.45 7.47
N VAL A 344 -11.66 -17.71 7.56
CA VAL A 344 -11.20 -18.37 8.79
C VAL A 344 -9.74 -18.76 8.62
N ARG A 345 -8.93 -18.61 9.67
CA ARG A 345 -7.51 -19.01 9.65
C ARG A 345 -7.37 -20.49 9.29
N PRO A 346 -6.23 -20.90 8.70
CA PRO A 346 -5.99 -22.29 8.28
C PRO A 346 -6.14 -23.33 9.39
N ASP A 347 -5.89 -22.96 10.63
CA ASP A 347 -6.10 -23.81 11.82
C ASP A 347 -7.58 -23.99 12.21
N GLY A 348 -8.49 -23.28 11.52
CA GLY A 348 -9.92 -23.31 11.76
C GLY A 348 -10.41 -22.41 12.89
N ASN A 349 -9.54 -21.58 13.47
CA ASN A 349 -9.86 -20.71 14.61
C ASN A 349 -9.68 -19.23 14.27
N GLY A 350 -10.70 -18.44 14.61
CA GLY A 350 -10.67 -16.99 14.42
C GLY A 350 -10.84 -16.50 13.00
N ILE A 351 -10.93 -15.19 12.86
CA ILE A 351 -11.05 -14.51 11.57
C ILE A 351 -9.67 -14.37 10.95
N TYR A 352 -9.53 -14.76 9.68
CA TYR A 352 -8.36 -14.49 8.88
C TYR A 352 -8.47 -13.09 8.30
N TYR A 353 -7.68 -12.16 8.79
CA TYR A 353 -7.76 -10.76 8.42
C TYR A 353 -6.37 -10.18 8.11
N LEU A 354 -6.22 -9.64 6.93
CA LEU A 354 -5.04 -8.86 6.57
C LEU A 354 -5.37 -7.39 6.40
N ASN A 355 -6.43 -7.07 5.63
CA ASN A 355 -6.96 -5.72 5.46
C ASN A 355 -8.27 -5.75 4.66
N TYR A 356 -8.83 -4.56 4.47
CA TYR A 356 -9.84 -4.24 3.47
C TYR A 356 -9.14 -3.95 2.14
N TYR A 357 -9.28 -4.83 1.17
CA TYR A 357 -8.70 -4.64 -0.16
C TYR A 357 -9.73 -4.05 -1.14
N TYR A 358 -9.22 -3.34 -2.14
CA TYR A 358 -10.02 -2.78 -3.22
C TYR A 358 -9.68 -3.48 -4.53
N ALA A 359 -10.66 -3.60 -5.42
CA ALA A 359 -10.43 -4.11 -6.75
C ALA A 359 -9.52 -3.16 -7.55
N ASP A 360 -8.51 -3.70 -8.21
CA ASP A 360 -7.57 -2.95 -9.03
C ASP A 360 -7.65 -3.42 -10.49
N TYR A 361 -7.87 -2.46 -11.39
CA TYR A 361 -7.91 -2.72 -12.83
C TYR A 361 -6.52 -3.04 -13.41
N ARG A 362 -5.42 -2.56 -12.78
CA ARG A 362 -4.04 -2.85 -13.20
C ARG A 362 -3.75 -4.34 -13.09
N GLN A 363 -4.09 -4.96 -11.96
CA GLN A 363 -3.96 -6.40 -11.74
C GLN A 363 -4.69 -7.21 -12.81
N GLY A 364 -5.95 -6.86 -13.08
CA GLY A 364 -6.73 -7.55 -14.10
C GLY A 364 -6.17 -7.39 -15.52
N ARG A 365 -5.54 -6.24 -15.82
CA ARG A 365 -4.86 -6.02 -17.11
C ARG A 365 -3.57 -6.83 -17.21
N ALA A 366 -2.73 -6.80 -16.17
CA ALA A 366 -1.49 -7.57 -16.12
C ALA A 366 -1.76 -9.08 -16.26
N ASP A 367 -2.75 -9.61 -15.52
CA ASP A 367 -3.15 -11.01 -15.59
C ASP A 367 -3.56 -11.43 -17.01
N ARG A 368 -4.39 -10.62 -17.69
CA ARG A 368 -4.82 -10.89 -19.07
C ARG A 368 -3.65 -10.95 -20.04
N VAL A 369 -2.69 -10.04 -19.92
CA VAL A 369 -1.52 -10.03 -20.79
C VAL A 369 -0.63 -11.24 -20.51
N MET A 370 -0.30 -11.51 -19.24
CA MET A 370 0.52 -12.66 -18.86
C MET A 370 -0.10 -13.98 -19.30
N LYS A 371 -1.41 -14.13 -19.12
CA LYS A 371 -2.14 -15.29 -19.65
C LYS A 371 -1.98 -15.43 -21.17
N SER A 372 -2.16 -14.34 -21.89
CA SER A 372 -1.98 -14.35 -23.36
C SER A 372 -0.56 -14.74 -23.78
N LEU A 373 0.45 -14.28 -23.02
CA LEU A 373 1.86 -14.63 -23.26
C LEU A 373 2.14 -16.11 -23.02
N THR A 374 1.51 -16.74 -22.03
CA THR A 374 1.66 -18.20 -21.78
C THR A 374 0.85 -19.06 -22.73
N GLU A 375 -0.18 -18.53 -23.38
CA GLU A 375 -1.01 -19.26 -24.34
C GLU A 375 -0.53 -19.13 -25.81
N GLN A 376 0.48 -18.29 -26.09
CA GLN A 376 1.00 -18.10 -27.46
C GLN A 376 1.97 -19.21 -27.86
N ASP A 377 2.11 -19.43 -29.19
CA ASP A 377 3.03 -20.45 -29.75
C ASP A 377 4.51 -20.05 -29.76
N LYS A 378 4.85 -18.79 -29.46
CA LYS A 378 6.22 -18.27 -29.45
C LYS A 378 6.76 -18.14 -28.01
N PRO A 379 8.05 -18.36 -27.76
CA PRO A 379 8.63 -18.08 -26.45
C PRO A 379 8.52 -16.61 -26.07
N VAL A 380 8.36 -16.35 -24.77
CA VAL A 380 8.29 -15.02 -24.19
C VAL A 380 9.70 -14.45 -24.06
N THR A 381 9.84 -13.19 -24.42
CA THR A 381 11.09 -12.43 -24.36
C THR A 381 11.07 -11.39 -23.24
N VAL A 382 12.22 -10.84 -22.90
CA VAL A 382 12.30 -9.68 -21.99
C VAL A 382 11.50 -8.50 -22.56
N GLN A 383 11.52 -8.30 -23.90
CA GLN A 383 10.77 -7.23 -24.54
C GLN A 383 9.25 -7.37 -24.33
N ASP A 384 8.70 -8.58 -24.38
CA ASP A 384 7.27 -8.79 -24.12
C ASP A 384 6.86 -8.32 -22.71
N LEU A 385 7.76 -8.45 -21.70
CA LEU A 385 7.50 -7.96 -20.33
C LEU A 385 7.75 -6.45 -20.20
N MET A 386 8.68 -5.88 -20.95
CA MET A 386 8.84 -4.42 -21.05
C MET A 386 7.62 -3.78 -21.71
N ASP A 387 7.06 -4.41 -22.75
CA ASP A 387 5.82 -3.96 -23.39
C ASP A 387 4.62 -4.05 -22.44
N LEU A 388 4.58 -5.04 -21.55
CA LEU A 388 3.59 -5.08 -20.48
C LEU A 388 3.76 -3.91 -19.48
N GLN A 389 4.98 -3.61 -19.07
CA GLN A 389 5.28 -2.48 -18.18
C GLN A 389 4.82 -1.15 -18.80
N ALA A 390 5.02 -0.98 -20.09
CA ALA A 390 4.61 0.20 -20.84
C ALA A 390 3.13 0.20 -21.30
N ASN A 391 2.35 -0.81 -20.92
CA ASN A 391 0.97 -0.96 -21.37
C ASN A 391 0.04 0.09 -20.75
N THR A 392 -0.62 0.90 -21.57
CA THR A 392 -1.51 1.98 -21.15
C THR A 392 -3.00 1.67 -21.36
N GLN A 393 -3.37 0.43 -21.65
CA GLN A 393 -4.78 0.07 -21.87
C GLN A 393 -5.59 0.11 -20.57
N MET A 394 -6.71 0.82 -20.65
CA MET A 394 -7.63 1.05 -19.53
C MET A 394 -8.67 -0.06 -19.42
N LEU A 395 -8.45 -1.03 -18.53
CA LEU A 395 -9.38 -2.15 -18.33
C LEU A 395 -10.76 -1.69 -17.81
N ASP A 396 -10.83 -0.63 -17.03
CA ASP A 396 -12.10 -0.05 -16.58
C ASP A 396 -12.93 0.48 -17.76
N ALA A 397 -12.27 1.06 -18.77
CA ALA A 397 -12.92 1.48 -20.00
C ALA A 397 -13.42 0.27 -20.82
N GLU A 398 -12.58 -0.74 -20.99
CA GLU A 398 -12.93 -1.96 -21.70
C GLU A 398 -14.18 -2.64 -21.10
N LEU A 399 -14.31 -2.63 -19.76
CA LEU A 399 -15.43 -3.24 -19.06
C LEU A 399 -16.71 -2.38 -19.06
N THR A 400 -16.59 -1.06 -19.03
CA THR A 400 -17.75 -0.17 -18.79
C THR A 400 -18.24 0.56 -20.04
N LEU A 401 -17.35 0.91 -20.97
CA LEU A 401 -17.70 1.65 -22.19
C LEU A 401 -18.72 0.93 -23.09
N PRO A 402 -18.68 -0.40 -23.30
CA PRO A 402 -19.70 -1.07 -24.08
C PRO A 402 -21.13 -0.84 -23.58
N THR A 403 -21.31 -0.82 -22.25
CA THR A 403 -22.62 -0.52 -21.64
C THR A 403 -23.03 0.93 -21.89
N LEU A 404 -22.11 1.88 -21.75
CA LEU A 404 -22.37 3.28 -22.07
C LEU A 404 -22.83 3.45 -23.54
N LEU A 405 -22.11 2.88 -24.49
CA LEU A 405 -22.43 2.96 -25.92
C LEU A 405 -23.76 2.31 -26.23
N GLN A 406 -24.09 1.17 -25.58
CA GLN A 406 -25.38 0.52 -25.71
C GLN A 406 -26.53 1.40 -25.23
N VAL A 407 -26.40 2.06 -24.09
CA VAL A 407 -27.41 2.99 -23.58
C VAL A 407 -27.55 4.18 -24.50
N MET A 408 -26.43 4.77 -24.93
CA MET A 408 -26.43 5.95 -25.80
C MET A 408 -26.99 5.67 -27.19
N SER A 409 -26.94 4.44 -27.68
CA SER A 409 -27.58 4.05 -28.95
C SER A 409 -29.12 4.21 -28.95
N GLN A 410 -29.72 4.30 -27.75
CA GLN A 410 -31.16 4.47 -27.54
C GLN A 410 -31.56 5.94 -27.28
N VAL A 411 -30.56 6.83 -27.18
CA VAL A 411 -30.77 8.26 -26.88
C VAL A 411 -30.65 9.06 -28.18
N PRO A 412 -31.59 9.95 -28.54
CA PRO A 412 -31.44 10.85 -29.68
C PRO A 412 -30.23 11.76 -29.50
N VAL A 413 -29.27 11.66 -30.41
CA VAL A 413 -28.07 12.50 -30.42
C VAL A 413 -28.22 13.54 -31.53
N PRO A 414 -28.14 14.85 -31.24
CA PRO A 414 -28.21 15.89 -32.27
C PRO A 414 -27.03 15.79 -33.24
N PRO A 415 -27.27 15.90 -34.56
CA PRO A 415 -26.19 15.94 -35.54
C PRO A 415 -25.22 17.09 -35.28
N ASP A 416 -23.96 16.89 -35.61
CA ASP A 416 -22.85 17.83 -35.44
C ASP A 416 -22.62 18.36 -34.02
N SER A 417 -23.22 17.67 -33.02
CA SER A 417 -23.06 18.02 -31.60
C SER A 417 -21.73 17.50 -31.02
N MET A 418 -21.25 18.14 -29.94
CA MET A 418 -20.13 17.61 -29.16
C MET A 418 -20.40 16.19 -28.64
N MET A 419 -21.65 15.85 -28.36
CA MET A 419 -22.03 14.49 -27.94
C MET A 419 -21.81 13.47 -29.06
N GLU A 420 -22.16 13.79 -30.30
CA GLU A 420 -21.91 12.93 -31.44
C GLU A 420 -20.41 12.74 -31.67
N GLN A 421 -19.62 13.81 -31.59
CA GLN A 421 -18.16 13.75 -31.69
C GLN A 421 -17.54 12.90 -30.58
N ALA A 422 -17.97 13.08 -29.32
CA ALA A 422 -17.54 12.30 -28.18
C ALA A 422 -17.84 10.80 -28.36
N LEU A 423 -19.07 10.46 -28.77
CA LEU A 423 -19.43 9.07 -29.06
C LEU A 423 -18.65 8.50 -30.25
N GLY A 424 -18.34 9.32 -31.22
CA GLY A 424 -17.52 8.94 -32.37
C GLY A 424 -16.11 8.50 -31.96
N VAL A 425 -15.40 9.28 -31.13
CA VAL A 425 -14.05 8.90 -30.67
C VAL A 425 -14.10 7.69 -29.73
N LEU A 426 -15.09 7.64 -28.82
CA LEU A 426 -15.25 6.51 -27.90
C LEU A 426 -15.56 5.18 -28.63
N SER A 427 -16.36 5.22 -29.70
CA SER A 427 -16.79 4.01 -30.41
C SER A 427 -15.68 3.33 -31.24
N THR A 428 -14.61 4.04 -31.51
CA THR A 428 -13.44 3.56 -32.31
C THR A 428 -12.16 3.43 -31.47
N TRP A 429 -12.27 3.66 -30.17
CA TRP A 429 -11.15 3.62 -29.23
C TRP A 429 -10.76 2.17 -28.88
N ASP A 430 -9.46 1.89 -28.84
CA ASP A 430 -8.88 0.61 -28.45
C ASP A 430 -8.58 0.51 -26.96
N TYR A 431 -9.05 1.48 -26.18
CA TYR A 431 -8.86 1.61 -24.72
C TYR A 431 -7.45 2.01 -24.28
N SER A 432 -6.53 2.32 -25.18
CA SER A 432 -5.22 2.84 -24.82
C SER A 432 -5.28 4.31 -24.40
N ALA A 433 -4.43 4.68 -23.46
CA ALA A 433 -4.22 6.06 -23.02
C ALA A 433 -2.77 6.46 -23.33
N PRO A 434 -2.46 6.95 -24.54
CA PRO A 434 -1.10 7.33 -24.91
C PRO A 434 -0.50 8.34 -23.95
N THR A 435 0.77 8.19 -23.63
CA THR A 435 1.53 9.06 -22.74
C THR A 435 2.41 10.01 -23.53
N GLY A 436 2.80 11.15 -22.94
CA GLY A 436 3.72 12.09 -23.55
C GLY A 436 3.26 12.67 -24.88
N LEU A 437 1.95 12.74 -25.12
CA LEU A 437 1.39 13.06 -26.43
C LEU A 437 1.89 14.40 -27.01
N ALA A 438 2.12 15.40 -26.17
CA ALA A 438 2.63 16.70 -26.61
C ALA A 438 4.09 16.61 -27.08
N GLU A 439 4.86 15.70 -26.53
CA GLU A 439 6.25 15.40 -26.84
C GLU A 439 6.38 14.24 -27.83
N GLY A 440 5.31 13.50 -28.07
CA GLY A 440 5.25 12.36 -28.98
C GLY A 440 6.00 11.11 -28.50
N TRP A 441 6.08 10.89 -27.19
CA TRP A 441 6.86 9.79 -26.64
C TRP A 441 5.98 8.64 -26.19
N ASP A 442 6.28 7.43 -26.67
CA ASP A 442 5.66 6.18 -26.25
C ASP A 442 6.71 5.10 -25.98
N ALA A 443 6.23 3.98 -25.42
CA ALA A 443 7.09 2.82 -25.19
C ALA A 443 7.67 2.29 -26.51
N GLY A 444 8.99 2.18 -26.57
CA GLY A 444 9.73 1.74 -27.74
C GLY A 444 10.26 2.89 -28.61
N ASP A 445 9.91 4.12 -28.31
CA ASP A 445 10.46 5.29 -28.99
C ASP A 445 11.93 5.52 -28.62
N ASP A 446 12.72 6.00 -29.61
CA ASP A 446 14.10 6.38 -29.34
C ASP A 446 14.13 7.68 -28.50
N PRO A 447 14.68 7.63 -27.27
CA PRO A 447 14.75 8.79 -26.38
C PRO A 447 15.55 9.98 -26.92
N ASN A 448 16.26 9.80 -27.99
CA ASN A 448 17.06 10.85 -28.63
C ASN A 448 16.39 11.46 -29.86
N MET A 449 15.21 10.98 -30.22
CA MET A 449 14.48 11.47 -31.39
C MET A 449 13.14 12.08 -30.95
N ALA A 450 12.81 13.24 -31.47
CA ALA A 450 11.46 13.78 -31.35
C ALA A 450 10.53 12.94 -32.24
N VAL A 451 9.51 12.35 -31.65
CA VAL A 451 8.47 11.58 -32.32
C VAL A 451 7.18 12.40 -32.29
N GLU A 452 6.58 12.60 -33.46
CA GLU A 452 5.28 13.28 -33.58
C GLU A 452 4.17 12.23 -33.37
N PRO A 453 3.15 12.51 -32.54
CA PRO A 453 2.04 11.58 -32.30
C PRO A 453 1.27 11.33 -33.62
N ASP A 454 0.90 10.09 -33.86
CA ASP A 454 0.09 9.74 -35.02
C ASP A 454 -1.40 10.07 -34.82
N GLU A 455 -2.21 9.92 -35.87
CA GLU A 455 -3.65 10.20 -35.79
C GLU A 455 -4.39 9.23 -34.84
N THR A 456 -3.87 8.02 -34.59
CA THR A 456 -4.46 7.04 -33.71
C THR A 456 -4.21 7.43 -32.27
N GLU A 457 -3.00 7.81 -31.93
CA GLU A 457 -2.63 8.30 -30.60
C GLU A 457 -3.41 9.55 -30.21
N ILE A 458 -3.51 10.53 -31.11
CA ILE A 458 -4.30 11.75 -30.89
C ILE A 458 -5.77 11.41 -30.63
N ARG A 459 -6.34 10.50 -31.40
CA ARG A 459 -7.73 10.03 -31.21
C ARG A 459 -7.92 9.28 -29.92
N ASN A 460 -6.99 8.37 -29.57
CA ASN A 460 -7.04 7.57 -28.33
C ASN A 460 -6.87 8.46 -27.10
N SER A 461 -5.98 9.45 -27.14
CA SER A 461 -5.84 10.45 -26.08
C SER A 461 -7.14 11.24 -25.85
N ALA A 462 -7.80 11.67 -26.95
CA ALA A 462 -9.09 12.34 -26.88
C ALA A 462 -10.17 11.41 -26.28
N ALA A 463 -10.21 10.15 -26.69
CA ALA A 463 -11.15 9.16 -26.16
C ALA A 463 -10.93 8.89 -24.66
N ALA A 464 -9.69 8.70 -24.24
CA ALA A 464 -9.32 8.51 -22.83
C ALA A 464 -9.75 9.71 -21.97
N THR A 465 -9.53 10.94 -22.46
CA THR A 465 -9.96 12.18 -21.81
C THR A 465 -11.48 12.25 -21.64
N VAL A 466 -12.22 11.96 -22.70
CA VAL A 466 -13.71 11.94 -22.69
C VAL A 466 -14.21 10.88 -21.72
N PHE A 467 -13.62 9.67 -21.75
CA PHE A 467 -13.99 8.60 -20.85
C PHE A 467 -13.71 8.95 -19.38
N ALA A 468 -12.55 9.50 -19.07
CA ALA A 468 -12.20 9.91 -17.69
C ALA A 468 -13.18 10.97 -17.16
N ALA A 469 -13.54 11.95 -17.95
CA ALA A 469 -14.54 12.97 -17.60
C ALA A 469 -15.93 12.36 -17.39
N TRP A 470 -16.35 11.42 -18.24
CA TRP A 470 -17.61 10.70 -18.09
C TRP A 470 -17.62 9.86 -16.81
N ARG A 471 -16.58 9.07 -16.56
CA ARG A 471 -16.44 8.21 -15.38
C ARG A 471 -16.53 9.02 -14.09
N SER A 472 -15.82 10.15 -14.02
CA SER A 472 -15.90 11.06 -12.87
C SER A 472 -17.33 11.55 -12.63
N ARG A 473 -18.05 11.93 -13.69
CA ARG A 473 -19.44 12.36 -13.59
C ARG A 473 -20.39 11.22 -13.21
N LEU A 474 -20.13 10.00 -13.67
CA LEU A 474 -20.91 8.83 -13.28
C LEU A 474 -20.80 8.60 -11.76
N VAL A 475 -19.58 8.62 -11.22
CA VAL A 475 -19.34 8.48 -9.77
C VAL A 475 -20.04 9.59 -9.00
N GLN A 476 -19.84 10.86 -9.38
CA GLN A 476 -20.49 12.02 -8.75
C GLN A 476 -22.02 11.89 -8.75
N ASN A 477 -22.62 11.51 -9.86
CA ASN A 477 -24.08 11.46 -9.99
C ASN A 477 -24.70 10.24 -9.30
N THR A 478 -23.94 9.18 -9.05
CA THR A 478 -24.46 7.93 -8.44
C THR A 478 -24.09 7.83 -6.97
N ILE A 479 -22.83 7.98 -6.61
CA ILE A 479 -22.31 7.78 -5.26
C ILE A 479 -22.43 9.08 -4.45
N ASP A 480 -21.89 10.19 -4.94
CA ASP A 480 -21.86 11.45 -4.22
C ASP A 480 -23.26 11.99 -3.98
N ALA A 481 -24.16 11.87 -4.96
CA ALA A 481 -25.56 12.25 -4.80
C ALA A 481 -26.23 11.43 -3.69
N THR A 482 -25.92 10.14 -3.58
CA THR A 482 -26.44 9.27 -2.52
C THR A 482 -25.86 9.65 -1.16
N LEU A 483 -24.54 9.85 -1.06
CA LEU A 483 -23.89 10.28 0.19
C LEU A 483 -24.43 11.64 0.66
N THR A 484 -24.61 12.59 -0.25
CA THR A 484 -25.23 13.89 0.06
C THR A 484 -26.64 13.72 0.60
N ALA A 485 -27.46 12.86 0.01
CA ALA A 485 -28.83 12.63 0.44
C ALA A 485 -28.95 12.04 1.85
N ILE A 486 -27.93 11.34 2.32
CA ILE A 486 -27.87 10.78 3.69
C ILE A 486 -27.04 11.64 4.65
N GLY A 487 -26.63 12.85 4.25
CA GLY A 487 -25.96 13.82 5.13
C GLY A 487 -24.44 13.62 5.25
N LEU A 488 -23.82 12.90 4.33
CA LEU A 488 -22.35 12.62 4.31
C LEU A 488 -21.62 13.45 3.24
N SER A 489 -22.15 14.63 2.88
CA SER A 489 -21.54 15.49 1.85
C SER A 489 -20.12 15.97 2.19
N ASP A 490 -19.80 16.09 3.48
CA ASP A 490 -18.48 16.57 3.94
C ASP A 490 -17.36 15.54 3.71
N TYR A 491 -17.73 14.30 3.39
CA TYR A 491 -16.80 13.19 3.12
C TYR A 491 -16.62 12.91 1.61
N LEU A 492 -17.17 13.77 0.77
CA LEU A 492 -16.97 13.63 -0.68
C LEU A 492 -15.55 14.06 -1.07
N PRO A 493 -14.87 13.34 -1.96
CA PRO A 493 -13.59 13.78 -2.48
C PRO A 493 -13.77 15.09 -3.27
N ASN A 494 -12.99 16.11 -2.91
CA ASN A 494 -12.97 17.42 -3.59
C ASN A 494 -12.32 17.33 -4.98
#